data_bcc208f98c3ad9a02d0449fa54b38d68
#
_entry.id   bcc208f98c3ad9a02d0449fa54b38d68
#
_cell.length_a   1.000
_cell.length_b   1.000
_cell.length_c   1.000
_cell.angle_alpha   90.00
_cell.angle_beta   90.00
_cell.angle_gamma   90.00
#
_symmetry.space_group_name_H-M   'P 1'
#
loop_
_entity.id
_entity.type
_entity.pdbx_description
1 polymer ?
#
loop_
_entity_poly.entity_id
_entity_poly.type
_entity_poly.pdbx_seq_one_letter_code
_entity_poly.pdbx_strand_id
1 'polypeptide(L)'
;MIRRSIERTILRDFTRKKVIVLLGARQVGKTTLLEGLHNKKEKVLSINCDDLDDTLLIEEKTSTELRALFAPYDMVFIDEAQRVKNIGLTLKKIGDLKLDTKVIVTGSSSLELAGEVNEPATGRLIEYHLFPFSLAELAAETSEREEQRMLEQRMIYGLYPEVVTFPGDAKRTL
;
A
#
# COMPACT_ATOMS: atom_id res chain seq x y z
N MET A 1 -8.15 11.61 -10.58
CA MET A 1 -7.49 10.39 -10.02
C MET A 1 -8.56 9.34 -9.81
N ILE A 2 -8.43 8.18 -10.42
CA ILE A 2 -9.43 7.10 -10.32
C ILE A 2 -9.41 6.54 -8.89
N ARG A 3 -10.57 6.54 -8.23
CA ARG A 3 -10.69 6.04 -6.86
C ARG A 3 -10.62 4.52 -6.81
N ARG A 4 -9.92 4.01 -5.79
CA ARG A 4 -9.80 2.58 -5.57
C ARG A 4 -10.90 2.09 -4.61
N SER A 5 -11.56 1.01 -4.98
CA SER A 5 -12.63 0.42 -4.16
C SER A 5 -12.17 0.03 -2.75
N ILE A 6 -10.92 -0.39 -2.62
CA ILE A 6 -10.29 -0.80 -1.37
C ILE A 6 -10.06 0.36 -0.37
N GLU A 7 -9.99 1.61 -0.84
CA GLU A 7 -9.73 2.81 -0.03
C GLU A 7 -10.66 2.91 1.19
N ARG A 8 -11.96 2.77 0.97
CA ARG A 8 -12.96 2.84 2.06
C ARG A 8 -12.75 1.75 3.12
N THR A 9 -12.33 0.58 2.70
CA THR A 9 -12.09 -0.54 3.61
C THR A 9 -10.85 -0.30 4.46
N ILE A 10 -9.78 0.20 3.86
CA ILE A 10 -8.55 0.59 4.56
C ILE A 10 -8.85 1.67 5.60
N LEU A 11 -9.56 2.74 5.21
CA LEU A 11 -9.91 3.85 6.12
C LEU A 11 -10.73 3.36 7.33
N ARG A 12 -11.68 2.46 7.13
CA ARG A 12 -12.45 1.85 8.21
C ARG A 12 -11.56 1.04 9.16
N ASP A 13 -10.60 0.29 8.62
CA ASP A 13 -9.79 -0.64 9.39
C ASP A 13 -8.65 0.04 10.18
N PHE A 14 -8.37 1.33 9.95
CA PHE A 14 -7.48 2.11 10.83
C PHE A 14 -7.96 2.14 12.30
N THR A 15 -9.27 2.05 12.53
CA THR A 15 -9.83 2.03 13.91
C THR A 15 -9.42 0.80 14.71
N ARG A 16 -8.90 -0.24 14.05
CA ARG A 16 -8.50 -1.50 14.70
C ARG A 16 -7.12 -1.47 15.34
N LYS A 17 -6.36 -0.36 15.21
CA LYS A 17 -4.98 -0.21 15.70
C LYS A 17 -4.05 -1.36 15.29
N LYS A 18 -4.19 -1.80 14.05
CA LYS A 18 -3.35 -2.82 13.42
C LYS A 18 -2.51 -2.21 12.32
N VAL A 19 -1.38 -2.82 12.03
CA VAL A 19 -0.60 -2.46 10.85
C VAL A 19 -1.35 -2.95 9.61
N ILE A 20 -1.53 -2.06 8.64
CA ILE A 20 -2.10 -2.41 7.33
C ILE A 20 -0.95 -2.72 6.39
N VAL A 21 -0.97 -3.90 5.79
CA VAL A 21 -0.01 -4.34 4.78
C VAL A 21 -0.72 -4.34 3.43
N LEU A 22 -0.24 -3.51 2.50
CA LEU A 22 -0.76 -3.37 1.16
C LEU A 22 0.20 -4.00 0.15
N LEU A 23 -0.12 -5.20 -0.29
CA LEU A 23 0.64 -5.94 -1.29
C LEU A 23 0.12 -5.66 -2.70
N GLY A 24 0.98 -5.74 -3.68
CA GLY A 24 0.58 -5.60 -5.08
C GLY A 24 1.78 -5.48 -6.01
N ALA A 25 1.57 -5.80 -7.28
CA ALA A 25 2.60 -5.71 -8.30
C ALA A 25 3.21 -4.29 -8.38
N ARG A 26 4.39 -4.19 -8.99
CA ARG A 26 4.97 -2.87 -9.32
C ARG A 26 4.02 -2.08 -10.22
N GLN A 27 4.01 -0.75 -10.07
CA GLN A 27 3.21 0.17 -10.87
C GLN A 27 1.68 -0.01 -10.79
N VAL A 28 1.18 -0.81 -9.85
CA VAL A 28 -0.27 -1.00 -9.65
C VAL A 28 -0.94 0.18 -8.95
N GLY A 29 -0.15 1.17 -8.49
CA GLY A 29 -0.65 2.41 -7.88
C GLY A 29 -0.70 2.37 -6.35
N LYS A 30 0.17 1.60 -5.67
CA LYS A 30 0.24 1.56 -4.20
C LYS A 30 0.54 2.93 -3.61
N THR A 31 1.62 3.58 -4.03
CA THR A 31 2.03 4.91 -3.55
C THR A 31 0.97 5.97 -3.82
N THR A 32 0.35 5.96 -5.01
CA THR A 32 -0.75 6.87 -5.35
C THR A 32 -1.96 6.67 -4.44
N LEU A 33 -2.28 5.41 -4.08
CA LEU A 33 -3.34 5.12 -3.12
C LEU A 33 -2.99 5.70 -1.74
N LEU A 34 -1.75 5.50 -1.26
CA LEU A 34 -1.30 6.03 0.03
C LEU A 34 -1.44 7.55 0.12
N GLU A 35 -1.06 8.28 -0.94
CA GLU A 35 -1.21 9.73 -1.03
C GLU A 35 -2.67 10.18 -0.90
N GLY A 36 -3.62 9.34 -1.32
CA GLY A 36 -5.06 9.60 -1.21
C GLY A 36 -5.66 9.30 0.17
N LEU A 37 -4.97 8.51 1.01
CA LEU A 37 -5.52 8.03 2.28
C LEU A 37 -5.40 9.02 3.45
N HIS A 38 -4.56 10.03 3.35
CA HIS A 38 -4.33 10.98 4.44
C HIS A 38 -4.96 12.34 4.16
N ASN A 39 -5.33 13.05 5.24
CA ASN A 39 -5.79 14.42 5.16
C ASN A 39 -4.55 15.35 5.19
N LYS A 40 -4.59 16.47 4.45
CA LYS A 40 -3.52 17.49 4.43
C LYS A 40 -3.16 18.08 5.82
N LYS A 41 -4.02 17.88 6.82
CA LYS A 41 -3.79 18.33 8.21
C LYS A 41 -3.07 17.27 9.06
N GLU A 42 -3.01 16.04 8.63
CA GLU A 42 -2.33 14.95 9.35
C GLU A 42 -0.83 15.06 9.19
N LYS A 43 -0.09 14.83 10.29
CA LYS A 43 1.36 14.69 10.26
C LYS A 43 1.72 13.31 9.77
N VAL A 44 2.33 13.23 8.61
CA VAL A 44 2.70 11.96 7.97
C VAL A 44 4.22 11.82 7.98
N LEU A 45 4.69 10.65 8.42
CA LEU A 45 6.05 10.17 8.19
C LEU A 45 6.03 9.21 7.00
N SER A 46 6.79 9.51 5.97
CA SER A 46 7.00 8.61 4.82
C SER A 46 8.41 8.05 4.89
N ILE A 47 8.53 6.74 4.86
CA ILE A 47 9.77 5.97 4.87
C ILE A 47 9.80 5.18 3.57
N ASN A 48 10.74 5.51 2.69
CA ASN A 48 10.94 4.81 1.42
C ASN A 48 12.11 3.83 1.55
N CYS A 49 11.82 2.55 1.68
CA CYS A 49 12.86 1.54 1.89
C CYS A 49 13.73 1.22 0.65
N ASP A 50 13.50 1.86 -0.48
CA ASP A 50 14.50 1.90 -1.56
C ASP A 50 15.68 2.84 -1.23
N ASP A 51 15.50 3.75 -0.23
CA ASP A 51 16.56 4.58 0.33
C ASP A 51 17.17 3.92 1.57
N LEU A 52 18.49 3.90 1.63
CA LEU A 52 19.21 3.28 2.74
C LEU A 52 19.03 4.03 4.05
N ASP A 53 19.04 5.36 4.02
CA ASP A 53 18.91 6.19 5.21
C ASP A 53 17.51 5.99 5.84
N ASP A 54 16.47 5.91 5.01
CA ASP A 54 15.12 5.61 5.44
C ASP A 54 14.99 4.18 5.99
N THR A 55 15.63 3.21 5.35
CA THR A 55 15.64 1.81 5.80
C THR A 55 16.23 1.71 7.20
N LEU A 56 17.33 2.41 7.49
CA LEU A 56 18.00 2.42 8.79
C LEU A 56 17.15 3.03 9.91
N LEU A 57 16.12 3.81 9.59
CA LEU A 57 15.17 4.33 10.60
C LEU A 57 14.39 3.24 11.31
N ILE A 58 14.15 2.11 10.64
CA ILE A 58 13.29 1.03 11.16
C ILE A 58 13.98 -0.32 11.27
N GLU A 59 15.08 -0.52 10.52
CA GLU A 59 15.83 -1.78 10.52
C GLU A 59 16.45 -2.04 11.89
N GLU A 60 16.26 -3.25 12.40
CA GLU A 60 16.81 -3.75 13.69
C GLU A 60 16.46 -2.90 14.92
N LYS A 61 15.49 -1.97 14.81
CA LYS A 61 15.07 -1.12 15.93
C LYS A 61 14.33 -1.90 17.01
N THR A 62 14.51 -1.45 18.23
CA THR A 62 13.74 -1.92 19.39
C THR A 62 12.29 -1.38 19.36
N SER A 63 11.40 -2.01 20.09
CA SER A 63 10.01 -1.53 20.22
C SER A 63 9.95 -0.12 20.82
N THR A 64 10.88 0.25 21.71
CA THR A 64 10.94 1.59 22.32
C THR A 64 11.35 2.64 21.28
N GLU A 65 12.35 2.35 20.45
CA GLU A 65 12.79 3.26 19.37
C GLU A 65 11.70 3.44 18.31
N LEU A 66 11.04 2.35 17.88
CA LEU A 66 9.92 2.42 16.93
C LEU A 66 8.76 3.24 17.49
N ARG A 67 8.42 3.08 18.78
CA ARG A 67 7.41 3.91 19.44
C ARG A 67 7.79 5.38 19.44
N ALA A 68 9.03 5.70 19.81
CA ALA A 68 9.52 7.08 19.84
C ALA A 68 9.53 7.73 18.45
N LEU A 69 9.89 6.96 17.42
CA LEU A 69 9.90 7.41 16.03
C LEU A 69 8.50 7.73 15.52
N PHE A 70 7.50 6.87 15.81
CA PHE A 70 6.16 6.97 15.22
C PHE A 70 5.21 7.85 16.01
N ALA A 71 5.37 7.94 17.34
CA ALA A 71 4.44 8.67 18.21
C ALA A 71 4.17 10.15 17.83
N PRO A 72 5.10 10.91 17.23
CA PRO A 72 4.84 12.30 16.83
C PRO A 72 3.92 12.43 15.59
N TYR A 73 3.59 11.34 14.90
CA TYR A 73 2.88 11.35 13.63
C TYR A 73 1.49 10.71 13.76
N ASP A 74 0.55 11.25 12.97
CA ASP A 74 -0.80 10.68 12.86
C ASP A 74 -0.80 9.44 11.97
N MET A 75 0.11 9.41 10.99
CA MET A 75 0.24 8.32 10.03
C MET A 75 1.69 8.07 9.64
N VAL A 76 2.03 6.82 9.44
CA VAL A 76 3.34 6.36 8.96
C VAL A 76 3.13 5.49 7.72
N PHE A 77 3.80 5.85 6.63
CA PHE A 77 3.90 5.04 5.42
C PHE A 77 5.29 4.43 5.33
N ILE A 78 5.35 3.13 5.12
CA ILE A 78 6.59 2.39 4.89
C ILE A 78 6.45 1.77 3.50
N ASP A 79 7.12 2.36 2.51
CA ASP A 79 7.05 1.90 1.11
C ASP A 79 8.21 0.94 0.80
N GLU A 80 7.94 -0.05 -0.08
CA GLU A 80 8.89 -1.09 -0.52
C GLU A 80 9.55 -1.84 0.66
N ALA A 81 8.77 -2.16 1.70
CA ALA A 81 9.23 -2.71 2.98
C ALA A 81 9.99 -4.05 2.86
N GLN A 82 9.85 -4.80 1.75
CA GLN A 82 10.64 -6.02 1.50
C GLN A 82 12.15 -5.75 1.39
N ARG A 83 12.58 -4.48 1.32
CA ARG A 83 14.00 -4.11 1.37
C ARG A 83 14.59 -4.15 2.78
N VAL A 84 13.73 -4.07 3.79
CA VAL A 84 14.14 -4.08 5.20
C VAL A 84 14.47 -5.50 5.64
N LYS A 85 15.64 -5.71 6.19
CA LYS A 85 16.04 -7.01 6.74
C LYS A 85 15.16 -7.40 7.92
N ASN A 86 14.71 -8.64 7.96
CA ASN A 86 13.83 -9.17 9.00
C ASN A 86 12.54 -8.33 9.18
N ILE A 87 11.96 -7.85 8.09
CA ILE A 87 10.78 -6.97 8.12
C ILE A 87 9.62 -7.59 8.91
N GLY A 88 9.40 -8.89 8.82
CA GLY A 88 8.35 -9.58 9.56
C GLY A 88 8.46 -9.37 11.07
N LEU A 89 9.67 -9.43 11.64
CA LEU A 89 9.90 -9.15 13.05
C LEU A 89 9.64 -7.67 13.39
N THR A 90 10.04 -6.75 12.51
CA THR A 90 9.77 -5.32 12.68
C THR A 90 8.27 -5.04 12.67
N LEU A 91 7.52 -5.60 11.72
CA LEU A 91 6.06 -5.46 11.65
C LEU A 91 5.35 -6.06 12.88
N LYS A 92 5.83 -7.20 13.37
CA LYS A 92 5.34 -7.80 14.62
C LYS A 92 5.53 -6.85 15.80
N LYS A 93 6.74 -6.28 15.96
CA LYS A 93 7.02 -5.27 17.01
C LYS A 93 6.05 -4.08 16.89
N ILE A 94 5.91 -3.50 15.70
CA ILE A 94 5.01 -2.35 15.46
C ILE A 94 3.56 -2.71 15.83
N GLY A 95 3.06 -3.86 15.40
CA GLY A 95 1.70 -4.32 15.71
C GLY A 95 1.45 -4.54 17.19
N ASP A 96 2.47 -5.02 17.95
CA ASP A 96 2.39 -5.21 19.40
C ASP A 96 2.36 -3.89 20.18
N LEU A 97 2.88 -2.80 19.61
CA LEU A 97 2.86 -1.47 20.23
C LEU A 97 1.46 -0.88 20.36
N LYS A 98 0.48 -1.32 19.56
CA LYS A 98 -0.91 -0.81 19.52
C LYS A 98 -0.96 0.72 19.52
N LEU A 99 -0.20 1.33 18.63
CA LEU A 99 -0.09 2.77 18.49
C LEU A 99 -1.44 3.40 18.11
N ASP A 100 -1.63 4.67 18.47
CA ASP A 100 -2.69 5.50 17.90
C ASP A 100 -2.34 5.95 16.48
N THR A 101 -1.05 6.02 16.16
CA THR A 101 -0.52 6.27 14.82
C THR A 101 -0.97 5.16 13.85
N LYS A 102 -1.56 5.57 12.73
CA LYS A 102 -1.95 4.67 11.63
C LYS A 102 -0.70 4.24 10.88
N VAL A 103 -0.43 2.95 10.79
CA VAL A 103 0.75 2.44 10.06
C VAL A 103 0.30 1.65 8.84
N ILE A 104 0.77 2.05 7.67
CA ILE A 104 0.60 1.33 6.41
C ILE A 104 1.96 0.98 5.85
N VAL A 105 2.07 -0.24 5.41
CA VAL A 105 3.28 -0.81 4.83
C VAL A 105 2.96 -1.31 3.44
N THR A 106 3.77 -0.97 2.46
CA THR A 106 3.62 -1.54 1.12
C THR A 106 4.74 -2.51 0.81
N GLY A 107 4.44 -3.42 -0.10
CA GLY A 107 5.44 -4.33 -0.65
C GLY A 107 5.00 -4.86 -2.02
N SER A 108 5.99 -5.36 -2.78
CA SER A 108 5.67 -6.16 -3.96
C SER A 108 4.99 -7.46 -3.53
N SER A 109 4.18 -8.06 -4.41
CA SER A 109 3.48 -9.33 -4.16
C SER A 109 4.42 -10.54 -4.07
N SER A 110 5.73 -10.33 -4.14
CA SER A 110 6.71 -11.37 -3.91
C SER A 110 6.70 -11.74 -2.42
N LEU A 111 6.31 -12.88 -2.17
CA LEU A 111 6.35 -13.87 -1.09
C LEU A 111 7.25 -13.59 0.15
N GLU A 112 8.13 -12.63 0.14
CA GLU A 112 9.08 -12.41 1.25
C GLU A 112 8.40 -11.82 2.48
N LEU A 113 7.42 -10.92 2.30
CA LEU A 113 6.60 -10.46 3.42
C LEU A 113 5.69 -11.58 3.95
N ALA A 114 5.15 -12.41 3.07
CA ALA A 114 4.29 -13.54 3.43
C ALA A 114 5.09 -14.72 4.01
N GLY A 115 6.33 -14.93 3.57
CA GLY A 115 7.22 -16.00 4.06
C GLY A 115 7.77 -15.73 5.45
N GLU A 116 8.12 -14.50 5.78
CA GLU A 116 8.61 -14.10 7.11
C GLU A 116 7.47 -13.84 8.11
N VAL A 117 6.25 -13.60 7.63
CA VAL A 117 5.03 -13.38 8.43
C VAL A 117 4.31 -14.71 8.74
N ASN A 118 4.81 -15.86 8.27
CA ASN A 118 4.20 -17.19 8.48
C ASN A 118 4.22 -17.72 9.92
N GLU A 119 4.86 -17.05 10.87
CA GLU A 119 4.50 -17.23 12.28
C GLU A 119 3.43 -16.20 12.67
N PRO A 120 2.46 -16.54 13.54
CA PRO A 120 1.13 -15.93 13.56
C PRO A 120 1.15 -14.43 13.89
N ALA A 121 1.31 -13.61 12.87
CA ALA A 121 0.93 -12.20 12.91
C ALA A 121 -0.61 -12.04 12.96
N THR A 122 -1.32 -13.17 13.12
CA THR A 122 -2.77 -13.23 13.31
C THR A 122 -3.19 -12.34 14.47
N GLY A 123 -3.91 -11.31 14.14
CA GLY A 123 -4.38 -10.33 15.09
C GLY A 123 -3.63 -8.99 15.12
N ARG A 124 -2.41 -8.88 14.54
CA ARG A 124 -1.57 -7.67 14.53
C ARG A 124 -1.58 -6.92 13.21
N LEU A 125 -1.73 -7.65 12.12
CA LEU A 125 -1.69 -7.14 10.76
C LEU A 125 -3.05 -7.33 10.09
N ILE A 126 -3.34 -6.47 9.09
CA ILE A 126 -4.42 -6.65 8.13
C ILE A 126 -3.79 -6.53 6.75
N GLU A 127 -3.90 -7.60 5.98
CA GLU A 127 -3.31 -7.66 4.65
C GLU A 127 -4.35 -7.36 3.58
N TYR A 128 -3.95 -6.55 2.61
CA TYR A 128 -4.72 -6.21 1.42
C TYR A 128 -3.89 -6.42 0.17
N HIS A 129 -4.53 -6.89 -0.89
CA HIS A 129 -3.94 -6.99 -2.21
C HIS A 129 -4.50 -5.93 -3.13
N LEU A 130 -3.61 -5.12 -3.69
CA LEU A 130 -3.95 -4.14 -4.72
C LEU A 130 -3.68 -4.74 -6.10
N PHE A 131 -4.73 -4.87 -6.89
CA PHE A 131 -4.69 -5.33 -8.26
C PHE A 131 -4.73 -4.13 -9.23
N PRO A 132 -4.46 -4.31 -10.54
CA PRO A 132 -4.81 -3.32 -11.55
C PRO A 132 -6.27 -2.85 -11.42
N PHE A 133 -6.67 -1.80 -12.12
CA PHE A 133 -8.05 -1.31 -12.03
C PHE A 133 -9.06 -2.40 -12.37
N SER A 134 -10.16 -2.42 -11.65
CA SER A 134 -11.33 -3.20 -12.06
C SER A 134 -12.18 -2.40 -13.05
N LEU A 135 -12.93 -3.09 -13.89
CA LEU A 135 -13.91 -2.42 -14.77
C LEU A 135 -14.93 -1.60 -13.97
N ALA A 136 -15.29 -2.04 -12.76
CA ALA A 136 -16.20 -1.31 -11.88
C ALA A 136 -15.59 0.02 -11.39
N GLU A 137 -14.28 0.06 -11.07
CA GLU A 137 -13.59 1.29 -10.70
C GLU A 137 -13.54 2.27 -11.88
N LEU A 138 -13.31 1.79 -13.09
CA LEU A 138 -13.31 2.60 -14.29
C LEU A 138 -14.71 3.13 -14.63
N ALA A 139 -15.72 2.26 -14.60
CA ALA A 139 -17.10 2.64 -14.86
C ALA A 139 -17.65 3.67 -13.88
N ALA A 140 -17.16 3.69 -12.65
CA ALA A 140 -17.49 4.71 -11.66
C ALA A 140 -16.97 6.11 -12.00
N GLU A 141 -15.90 6.22 -12.78
CA GLU A 141 -15.32 7.49 -13.24
C GLU A 141 -15.85 7.91 -14.62
N THR A 142 -16.23 6.93 -15.45
CA THR A 142 -16.75 7.14 -16.80
C THR A 142 -18.24 6.76 -16.89
N SER A 143 -18.52 5.59 -17.40
CA SER A 143 -19.82 4.93 -17.39
C SER A 143 -19.68 3.47 -17.82
N GLU A 144 -20.60 2.61 -17.44
CA GLU A 144 -20.64 1.21 -17.90
C GLU A 144 -20.66 1.11 -19.43
N ARG A 145 -21.40 2.00 -20.08
CA ARG A 145 -21.51 2.05 -21.55
C ARG A 145 -20.17 2.39 -22.22
N GLU A 146 -19.40 3.26 -21.62
CA GLU A 146 -18.10 3.67 -22.14
C GLU A 146 -17.07 2.55 -21.96
N GLU A 147 -17.00 1.96 -20.79
CA GLU A 147 -16.11 0.82 -20.53
C GLU A 147 -16.47 -0.40 -21.39
N GLN A 148 -17.75 -0.59 -21.71
CA GLN A 148 -18.19 -1.62 -22.64
C GLN A 148 -17.67 -1.38 -24.08
N ARG A 149 -17.62 -0.13 -24.52
CA ARG A 149 -17.01 0.24 -25.82
C ARG A 149 -15.50 0.04 -25.83
N MET A 150 -14.84 0.24 -24.70
CA MET A 150 -13.40 0.11 -24.53
C MET A 150 -12.95 -1.33 -24.24
N LEU A 151 -13.87 -2.29 -24.12
CA LEU A 151 -13.59 -3.63 -23.62
C LEU A 151 -12.50 -4.35 -24.43
N GLU A 152 -12.56 -4.29 -25.76
CA GLU A 152 -11.54 -4.90 -26.62
C GLU A 152 -10.15 -4.31 -26.33
N GLN A 153 -10.04 -3.01 -26.21
CA GLN A 153 -8.79 -2.33 -25.88
C GLN A 153 -8.28 -2.72 -24.49
N ARG A 154 -9.19 -2.82 -23.48
CA ARG A 154 -8.87 -3.27 -22.14
C ARG A 154 -8.36 -4.72 -22.12
N MET A 155 -8.93 -5.57 -22.94
CA MET A 155 -8.49 -6.97 -23.07
C MET A 155 -7.11 -7.10 -23.72
N ILE A 156 -6.76 -6.21 -24.66
CA ILE A 156 -5.47 -6.24 -25.35
C ILE A 156 -4.36 -5.64 -24.46
N TYR A 157 -4.59 -4.49 -23.85
CA TYR A 157 -3.55 -3.72 -23.16
C TYR A 157 -3.59 -3.85 -21.63
N GLY A 158 -4.66 -4.43 -21.08
CA GLY A 158 -4.82 -4.59 -19.64
C GLY A 158 -5.33 -3.34 -18.93
N LEU A 159 -5.31 -3.39 -17.60
CA LEU A 159 -5.94 -2.41 -16.71
C LEU A 159 -4.94 -1.79 -15.72
N TYR A 160 -3.67 -1.83 -16.04
CA TYR A 160 -2.66 -1.12 -15.24
C TYR A 160 -2.89 0.41 -15.29
N PRO A 161 -2.62 1.12 -14.18
CA PRO A 161 -2.85 2.57 -14.10
C PRO A 161 -2.23 3.35 -15.25
N GLU A 162 -1.00 3.05 -15.62
CA GLU A 162 -0.29 3.73 -16.70
C GLU A 162 -0.99 3.53 -18.06
N VAL A 163 -1.39 2.29 -18.36
CA VAL A 163 -2.12 1.95 -19.59
C VAL A 163 -3.48 2.65 -19.69
N VAL A 164 -4.17 2.76 -18.54
CA VAL A 164 -5.51 3.37 -18.48
C VAL A 164 -5.42 4.89 -18.58
N THR A 165 -4.43 5.52 -17.94
CA THR A 165 -4.29 6.98 -17.89
C THR A 165 -3.65 7.56 -19.15
N PHE A 166 -2.78 6.78 -19.84
CA PHE A 166 -2.08 7.19 -21.04
C PHE A 166 -2.31 6.20 -22.22
N PRO A 167 -3.54 6.09 -22.73
CA PRO A 167 -3.89 5.09 -23.74
C PRO A 167 -3.12 5.24 -25.05
N GLY A 168 -2.59 6.43 -25.36
CA GLY A 168 -1.73 6.68 -26.53
C GLY A 168 -0.37 6.00 -26.44
N ASP A 169 0.15 5.76 -25.24
CA ASP A 169 1.43 5.12 -24.98
C ASP A 169 1.32 3.62 -24.62
N ALA A 170 0.11 3.08 -24.59
CA ALA A 170 -0.16 1.69 -24.21
C ALA A 170 0.67 0.66 -25.00
N LYS A 171 1.03 0.97 -26.26
CA LYS A 171 1.91 0.13 -27.11
C LYS A 171 3.38 0.13 -26.69
N ARG A 172 3.80 1.12 -25.86
CA ARG A 172 5.19 1.25 -25.39
C ARG A 172 5.38 0.68 -23.99
N THR A 173 4.28 0.50 -23.27
CA THR A 173 4.27 0.04 -21.87
C THR A 173 4.22 -1.49 -21.78
N LEU A 174 3.93 -2.19 -22.90
CA LEU A 174 4.00 -3.64 -23.07
C LEU A 174 5.32 -4.06 -23.69
#